data_6a392aeae2af835e61650ff7c07275cc
#
_entry.id   6a392aeae2af835e61650ff7c07275cc
#
_cell.length_a   1.000
_cell.length_b   1.000
_cell.length_c   1.000
_cell.angle_alpha   90.00
_cell.angle_beta   90.00
_cell.angle_gamma   90.00
#
_symmetry.space_group_name_H-M   'P 1'
#
loop_
_entity.id
_entity.type
_entity.pdbx_description
1 polymer ?
#
loop_
_entity_poly.entity_id
_entity_poly.type
_entity_poly.pdbx_seq_one_letter_code
_entity_poly.pdbx_strand_id
1 'polypeptide(L)'
;MNNLKLPSTIITSLSLKDIDAFTIAFKQYHLTEADRQQLLAYILSNLYHKKYFSFFIKVFDIILYQKTNLNFSLDIDTYLAPSLLSLVASKADIQLFDYFVRQGAIINYVIKRTDRVGEEYCTCLDFLLEIYTDKFDSYDAASFDTEFEDRDLDEEGNIQISKSEYNILKWHSYCLYKIIYLDRLITHIKARGGKTYLH
;
A
#
# COMPACT_ATOMS: atom_id res chain seq x y z
N MET A 1 16.57 -7.47 -8.08
CA MET A 1 15.65 -8.31 -7.28
C MET A 1 16.39 -9.54 -6.80
N ASN A 2 16.78 -9.57 -5.55
CA ASN A 2 17.20 -10.84 -4.94
C ASN A 2 15.99 -11.76 -5.01
N ASN A 3 16.12 -12.87 -5.75
CA ASN A 3 15.06 -13.84 -5.91
C ASN A 3 14.60 -14.32 -4.53
N LEU A 4 13.49 -13.77 -4.05
CA LEU A 4 12.84 -14.21 -2.85
C LEU A 4 12.50 -15.69 -3.05
N LYS A 5 13.32 -16.58 -2.50
CA LYS A 5 13.06 -18.03 -2.53
C LYS A 5 12.06 -18.41 -1.44
N LEU A 6 10.92 -17.69 -1.40
CA LEU A 6 9.83 -18.18 -0.56
C LEU A 6 9.38 -19.53 -1.10
N PRO A 7 9.17 -20.52 -0.22
CA PRO A 7 8.66 -21.81 -0.62
C PRO A 7 7.34 -21.65 -1.39
N SER A 8 7.22 -22.34 -2.52
CA SER A 8 6.03 -22.28 -3.37
C SER A 8 4.75 -22.65 -2.60
N THR A 9 4.84 -23.54 -1.63
CA THR A 9 3.74 -23.93 -0.74
C THR A 9 3.20 -22.77 0.09
N ILE A 10 4.06 -21.88 0.60
CA ILE A 10 3.64 -20.65 1.31
C ILE A 10 2.88 -19.73 0.34
N ILE A 11 3.43 -19.49 -0.86
CA ILE A 11 2.79 -18.60 -1.84
C ILE A 11 1.44 -19.19 -2.30
N THR A 12 1.38 -20.48 -2.56
CA THR A 12 0.15 -21.16 -2.98
C THR A 12 -0.94 -21.05 -1.91
N SER A 13 -0.63 -21.34 -0.64
CA SER A 13 -1.59 -21.26 0.46
C SER A 13 -2.13 -19.82 0.66
N LEU A 14 -1.27 -18.80 0.52
CA LEU A 14 -1.69 -17.40 0.55
C LEU A 14 -2.60 -17.04 -0.62
N SER A 15 -2.30 -17.51 -1.82
CA SER A 15 -3.09 -17.26 -3.02
C SER A 15 -4.47 -17.91 -2.93
N LEU A 16 -4.54 -19.12 -2.39
CA LEU A 16 -5.78 -19.87 -2.14
C LEU A 16 -6.55 -19.37 -0.91
N LYS A 17 -5.92 -18.52 -0.08
CA LYS A 17 -6.45 -18.04 1.21
C LYS A 17 -6.76 -19.18 2.19
N ASP A 18 -5.92 -20.20 2.17
CA ASP A 18 -5.97 -21.34 3.07
C ASP A 18 -5.05 -21.11 4.28
N ILE A 19 -5.65 -20.75 5.42
CA ILE A 19 -4.90 -20.43 6.64
C ILE A 19 -4.26 -21.67 7.27
N ASP A 20 -4.88 -22.82 7.13
CA ASP A 20 -4.36 -24.06 7.72
C ASP A 20 -3.15 -24.56 6.93
N ALA A 21 -3.27 -24.58 5.60
CA ALA A 21 -2.15 -24.89 4.71
C ALA A 21 -0.99 -23.88 4.91
N PHE A 22 -1.29 -22.58 5.05
CA PHE A 22 -0.28 -21.57 5.36
C PHE A 22 0.42 -21.87 6.70
N THR A 23 -0.34 -22.16 7.74
CA THR A 23 0.20 -22.44 9.07
C THR A 23 1.13 -23.64 9.07
N ILE A 24 0.74 -24.72 8.39
CA ILE A 24 1.56 -25.94 8.23
C ILE A 24 2.85 -25.60 7.50
N ALA A 25 2.74 -24.97 6.32
CA ALA A 25 3.90 -24.61 5.51
C ALA A 25 4.84 -23.67 6.28
N PHE A 26 4.31 -22.63 6.92
CA PHE A 26 5.10 -21.66 7.68
C PHE A 26 5.89 -22.31 8.85
N LYS A 27 5.31 -23.31 9.53
CA LYS A 27 6.00 -24.06 10.60
C LYS A 27 7.08 -25.01 10.08
N GLN A 28 6.90 -25.56 8.88
CA GLN A 28 7.88 -26.45 8.25
C GLN A 28 9.15 -25.73 7.81
N TYR A 29 9.02 -24.46 7.42
CA TYR A 29 10.15 -23.65 7.00
C TYR A 29 10.64 -22.77 8.15
N HIS A 30 11.86 -23.02 8.60
CA HIS A 30 12.52 -22.19 9.62
C HIS A 30 12.96 -20.85 9.00
N LEU A 31 11.98 -19.96 8.74
CA LEU A 31 12.23 -18.66 8.16
C LEU A 31 13.07 -17.79 9.12
N THR A 32 14.13 -17.20 8.59
CA THR A 32 14.90 -16.19 9.30
C THR A 32 14.07 -14.93 9.53
N GLU A 33 14.57 -14.00 10.34
CA GLU A 33 13.89 -12.70 10.51
C GLU A 33 13.79 -11.95 9.17
N ALA A 34 14.87 -11.94 8.38
CA ALA A 34 14.90 -11.32 7.07
C ALA A 34 13.84 -11.94 6.11
N ASP A 35 13.71 -13.28 6.12
CA ASP A 35 12.70 -13.96 5.30
C ASP A 35 11.28 -13.56 5.72
N ARG A 36 11.02 -13.43 7.03
CA ARG A 36 9.70 -13.00 7.53
C ARG A 36 9.39 -11.55 7.16
N GLN A 37 10.38 -10.65 7.25
CA GLN A 37 10.26 -9.26 6.82
C GLN A 37 9.95 -9.16 5.32
N GLN A 38 10.66 -9.92 4.51
CA GLN A 38 10.42 -10.01 3.07
C GLN A 38 9.05 -10.62 2.76
N LEU A 39 8.61 -11.63 3.51
CA LEU A 39 7.27 -12.22 3.36
C LEU A 39 6.17 -11.21 3.67
N LEU A 40 6.31 -10.42 4.74
CA LEU A 40 5.38 -9.34 5.06
C LEU A 40 5.30 -8.32 3.92
N ALA A 41 6.45 -7.87 3.42
CA ALA A 41 6.51 -6.93 2.30
C ALA A 41 5.87 -7.51 1.03
N TYR A 42 6.14 -8.77 0.72
CA TYR A 42 5.55 -9.46 -0.43
C TYR A 42 4.03 -9.56 -0.32
N ILE A 43 3.50 -9.97 0.84
CA ILE A 43 2.05 -10.06 1.07
C ILE A 43 1.40 -8.68 0.90
N LEU A 44 1.96 -7.66 1.52
CA LEU A 44 1.43 -6.30 1.44
C LEU A 44 1.50 -5.73 0.02
N SER A 45 2.58 -5.98 -0.71
CA SER A 45 2.74 -5.46 -2.07
C SER A 45 1.82 -6.15 -3.07
N ASN A 46 1.73 -7.48 -3.02
CA ASN A 46 1.21 -8.27 -4.12
C ASN A 46 -0.12 -8.99 -3.83
N LEU A 47 -0.39 -9.33 -2.57
CA LEU A 47 -1.50 -10.21 -2.23
C LEU A 47 -2.58 -9.53 -1.39
N TYR A 48 -2.20 -8.53 -0.56
CA TYR A 48 -3.14 -7.88 0.33
C TYR A 48 -4.25 -7.16 -0.45
N HIS A 49 -5.48 -7.50 -0.07
CA HIS A 49 -6.66 -6.80 -0.52
C HIS A 49 -7.63 -6.65 0.65
N LYS A 50 -8.16 -5.44 0.88
CA LYS A 50 -9.04 -5.10 2.02
C LYS A 50 -10.23 -6.04 2.19
N LYS A 51 -10.77 -6.57 1.08
CA LYS A 51 -11.86 -7.57 1.10
C LYS A 51 -11.52 -8.81 1.94
N TYR A 52 -10.22 -9.15 2.04
CA TYR A 52 -9.74 -10.32 2.78
C TYR A 52 -9.01 -9.95 4.07
N PHE A 53 -9.33 -8.80 4.65
CA PHE A 53 -8.69 -8.27 5.85
C PHE A 53 -8.54 -9.32 6.96
N SER A 54 -9.66 -9.97 7.33
CA SER A 54 -9.65 -10.98 8.41
C SER A 54 -8.73 -12.16 8.15
N PHE A 55 -8.56 -12.58 6.91
CA PHE A 55 -7.62 -13.61 6.53
C PHE A 55 -6.18 -13.12 6.73
N PHE A 56 -5.85 -11.94 6.19
CA PHE A 56 -4.50 -11.42 6.26
C PHE A 56 -4.07 -11.07 7.69
N ILE A 57 -4.98 -10.63 8.56
CA ILE A 57 -4.67 -10.44 9.99
C ILE A 57 -4.21 -11.75 10.64
N LYS A 58 -4.90 -12.87 10.38
CA LYS A 58 -4.47 -14.18 10.89
C LYS A 58 -3.09 -14.60 10.37
N VAL A 59 -2.83 -14.32 9.09
CA VAL A 59 -1.51 -14.57 8.48
C VAL A 59 -0.44 -13.72 9.16
N PHE A 60 -0.70 -12.43 9.37
CA PHE A 60 0.24 -11.54 10.04
C PHE A 60 0.47 -11.95 11.50
N ASP A 61 -0.58 -12.33 12.24
CA ASP A 61 -0.44 -12.85 13.60
C ASP A 61 0.51 -14.07 13.68
N ILE A 62 0.41 -14.99 12.71
CA ILE A 62 1.31 -16.16 12.64
C ILE A 62 2.76 -15.73 12.39
N ILE A 63 2.99 -14.80 11.47
CA ILE A 63 4.33 -14.29 11.15
C ILE A 63 4.92 -13.51 12.34
N LEU A 64 4.14 -12.66 12.97
CA LEU A 64 4.55 -11.77 14.05
C LEU A 64 4.70 -12.49 15.40
N TYR A 65 4.07 -13.64 15.58
CA TYR A 65 4.26 -14.47 16.78
C TYR A 65 5.74 -14.77 17.07
N GLN A 66 6.59 -14.82 16.05
CA GLN A 66 8.04 -15.01 16.16
C GLN A 66 8.82 -13.71 16.46
N LYS A 67 8.17 -12.66 16.96
CA LYS A 67 8.79 -11.38 17.34
C LYS A 67 9.57 -10.73 16.17
N THR A 68 8.97 -10.70 14.99
CA THR A 68 9.55 -10.06 13.82
C THR A 68 9.64 -8.55 14.04
N ASN A 69 10.81 -7.95 13.83
CA ASN A 69 10.97 -6.50 13.88
C ASN A 69 10.22 -5.85 12.71
N LEU A 70 9.35 -4.89 13.02
CA LEU A 70 8.54 -4.16 12.03
C LEU A 70 9.18 -2.85 11.55
N ASN A 71 10.25 -2.42 12.23
CA ASN A 71 10.94 -1.18 11.94
C ASN A 71 12.18 -1.47 11.10
N PHE A 72 11.98 -1.62 9.80
CA PHE A 72 13.03 -1.91 8.82
C PHE A 72 12.78 -1.18 7.51
N SER A 73 13.85 -0.89 6.79
CA SER A 73 13.79 -0.36 5.45
C SER A 73 13.54 -1.49 4.45
N LEU A 74 12.78 -1.18 3.41
CA LEU A 74 12.59 -2.08 2.29
C LEU A 74 13.68 -1.79 1.27
N ASP A 75 14.53 -2.78 1.03
CA ASP A 75 15.53 -2.72 -0.04
C ASP A 75 14.84 -3.05 -1.37
N ILE A 76 14.28 -2.02 -2.01
CA ILE A 76 13.52 -2.20 -3.23
C ILE A 76 13.99 -1.21 -4.29
N ASP A 77 14.61 -1.75 -5.33
CA ASP A 77 15.07 -1.04 -6.53
C ASP A 77 13.97 -0.34 -7.34
N THR A 78 12.74 -0.26 -6.84
CA THR A 78 11.62 0.30 -7.57
C THR A 78 10.64 0.99 -6.63
N TYR A 79 10.27 2.23 -6.90
CA TYR A 79 9.07 3.02 -6.54
C TYR A 79 8.16 2.56 -5.36
N LEU A 80 8.63 1.65 -4.52
CA LEU A 80 7.90 1.10 -3.41
C LEU A 80 8.26 1.82 -2.11
N ALA A 81 7.36 1.73 -1.17
CA ALA A 81 7.46 2.38 0.12
C ALA A 81 8.80 2.10 0.82
N PRO A 82 9.44 3.11 1.39
CA PRO A 82 10.76 2.98 1.99
C PRO A 82 10.79 2.13 3.27
N SER A 83 9.64 1.93 3.93
CA SER A 83 9.49 1.07 5.12
C SER A 83 8.27 0.18 5.04
N LEU A 84 8.23 -0.82 5.93
CA LEU A 84 7.02 -1.64 6.09
C LEU A 84 5.80 -0.78 6.41
N LEU A 85 5.91 0.17 7.35
CA LEU A 85 4.77 1.00 7.72
C LEU A 85 4.36 1.97 6.61
N SER A 86 5.30 2.46 5.81
CA SER A 86 5.00 3.24 4.60
C SER A 86 4.25 2.40 3.57
N LEU A 87 4.65 1.14 3.39
CA LEU A 87 3.95 0.20 2.51
C LEU A 87 2.53 -0.10 3.01
N VAL A 88 2.36 -0.30 4.32
CA VAL A 88 1.04 -0.45 4.95
C VAL A 88 0.17 0.78 4.70
N ALA A 89 0.73 1.96 4.91
CA ALA A 89 0.04 3.24 4.73
C ALA A 89 -0.39 3.47 3.27
N SER A 90 0.42 3.05 2.28
CA SER A 90 0.09 3.15 0.86
C SER A 90 -1.18 2.37 0.46
N LYS A 91 -1.62 1.42 1.31
CA LYS A 91 -2.89 0.70 1.10
C LYS A 91 -4.12 1.55 1.43
N ALA A 92 -3.92 2.72 2.08
CA ALA A 92 -4.99 3.62 2.51
C ALA A 92 -6.05 2.93 3.40
N ASP A 93 -5.60 1.98 4.23
CA ASP A 93 -6.42 1.21 5.15
C ASP A 93 -6.06 1.51 6.61
N ILE A 94 -6.89 2.31 7.27
CA ILE A 94 -6.68 2.74 8.66
C ILE A 94 -6.65 1.54 9.62
N GLN A 95 -7.49 0.53 9.40
CA GLN A 95 -7.54 -0.65 10.28
C GLN A 95 -6.24 -1.45 10.18
N LEU A 96 -5.71 -1.59 8.97
CA LEU A 96 -4.42 -2.24 8.75
C LEU A 96 -3.27 -1.44 9.37
N PHE A 97 -3.28 -0.12 9.19
CA PHE A 97 -2.29 0.77 9.80
C PHE A 97 -2.29 0.64 11.33
N ASP A 98 -3.46 0.74 11.95
CA ASP A 98 -3.63 0.60 13.40
C ASP A 98 -3.22 -0.78 13.92
N TYR A 99 -3.46 -1.82 13.14
CA TYR A 99 -3.01 -3.16 13.47
C TYR A 99 -1.47 -3.21 13.59
N PHE A 100 -0.74 -2.74 12.57
CA PHE A 100 0.72 -2.76 12.59
C PHE A 100 1.32 -1.86 13.68
N VAL A 101 0.73 -0.70 13.94
CA VAL A 101 1.15 0.18 15.05
C VAL A 101 0.97 -0.53 16.41
N ARG A 102 -0.15 -1.23 16.63
CA ARG A 102 -0.36 -2.02 17.83
C ARG A 102 0.61 -3.19 17.96
N GLN A 103 1.09 -3.73 16.87
CA GLN A 103 2.11 -4.79 16.86
C GLN A 103 3.54 -4.25 17.04
N GLY A 104 3.72 -2.94 17.21
CA GLY A 104 5.01 -2.32 17.52
C GLY A 104 5.70 -1.60 16.36
N ALA A 105 5.01 -1.38 15.25
CA ALA A 105 5.54 -0.50 14.20
C ALA A 105 5.58 0.96 14.69
N ILE A 106 6.74 1.61 14.54
CA ILE A 106 6.97 2.98 15.00
C ILE A 106 6.51 3.97 13.93
N ILE A 107 5.57 4.84 14.26
CA ILE A 107 4.96 5.82 13.33
C ILE A 107 6.02 6.76 12.74
N ASN A 108 6.94 7.23 13.58
CA ASN A 108 8.02 8.16 13.18
C ASN A 108 9.34 7.43 12.90
N TYR A 109 9.29 6.18 12.46
CA TYR A 109 10.49 5.48 12.06
C TYR A 109 11.10 6.14 10.82
N VAL A 110 12.31 6.68 10.99
CA VAL A 110 13.04 7.41 9.95
C VAL A 110 13.86 6.44 9.12
N ILE A 111 13.77 6.57 7.80
CA ILE A 111 14.54 5.77 6.86
C ILE A 111 15.36 6.68 5.98
N LYS A 112 16.56 6.21 5.69
CA LYS A 112 17.42 6.79 4.68
C LYS A 112 17.05 6.20 3.33
N ARG A 113 16.59 7.05 2.42
CA ARG A 113 16.37 6.72 1.01
C ARG A 113 17.50 7.32 0.19
N THR A 114 18.09 6.55 -0.70
CA THR A 114 19.08 7.04 -1.65
C THR A 114 18.49 6.99 -3.04
N ASP A 115 18.38 8.12 -3.69
CA ASP A 115 17.94 8.23 -5.07
C ASP A 115 19.05 8.82 -5.96
N ARG A 116 18.70 9.18 -7.21
CA ARG A 116 19.65 9.75 -8.16
C ARG A 116 20.10 11.17 -7.79
N VAL A 117 19.39 11.84 -6.90
CA VAL A 117 19.66 13.23 -6.50
C VAL A 117 20.49 13.28 -5.21
N GLY A 118 20.45 12.21 -4.40
CA GLY A 118 21.21 12.15 -3.15
C GLY A 118 20.58 11.29 -2.07
N GLU A 119 20.97 11.58 -0.82
CA GLU A 119 20.44 10.90 0.36
C GLU A 119 19.33 11.74 0.97
N GLU A 120 18.19 11.11 1.16
CA GLU A 120 16.99 11.72 1.77
C GLU A 120 16.54 10.88 2.97
N TYR A 121 16.01 11.56 3.99
CA TYR A 121 15.42 10.91 5.14
C TYR A 121 13.93 11.12 5.13
N CYS A 122 13.16 10.07 5.31
CA CYS A 122 11.71 10.18 5.32
C CYS A 122 11.06 9.28 6.38
N THR A 123 9.90 9.73 6.84
CA THR A 123 8.98 8.95 7.68
C THR A 123 7.87 8.36 6.82
N CYS A 124 7.02 7.58 7.43
CA CYS A 124 5.78 7.10 6.80
C CYS A 124 4.88 8.27 6.36
N LEU A 125 4.87 9.38 7.12
CA LEU A 125 4.03 10.54 6.79
C LEU A 125 4.57 11.31 5.57
N ASP A 126 5.91 11.50 5.47
CA ASP A 126 6.52 12.11 4.29
C ASP A 126 6.17 11.35 3.02
N PHE A 127 6.31 10.03 3.06
CA PHE A 127 5.97 9.16 1.94
C PHE A 127 4.48 9.25 1.53
N LEU A 128 3.57 9.34 2.51
CA LEU A 128 2.14 9.48 2.20
C LEU A 128 1.81 10.83 1.59
N LEU A 129 2.46 11.90 2.03
CA LEU A 129 2.29 13.22 1.45
C LEU A 129 2.77 13.25 0.00
N GLU A 130 3.89 12.59 -0.30
CA GLU A 130 4.37 12.42 -1.67
C GLU A 130 3.33 11.70 -2.55
N ILE A 131 2.81 10.55 -2.11
CA ILE A 131 1.76 9.83 -2.84
C ILE A 131 0.49 10.68 -3.00
N TYR A 132 0.11 11.43 -1.97
CA TYR A 132 -1.07 12.27 -2.00
C TYR A 132 -0.93 13.37 -3.06
N THR A 133 0.22 14.04 -3.11
CA THR A 133 0.54 15.07 -4.11
C THR A 133 0.50 14.48 -5.52
N ASP A 134 1.18 13.35 -5.76
CA ASP A 134 1.16 12.68 -7.06
C ASP A 134 -0.26 12.32 -7.55
N LYS A 135 -1.14 11.90 -6.61
CA LYS A 135 -2.52 11.57 -6.97
C LYS A 135 -3.36 12.81 -7.21
N PHE A 136 -3.12 13.88 -6.46
CA PHE A 136 -3.78 15.15 -6.65
C PHE A 136 -3.42 15.77 -8.01
N ASP A 137 -2.14 15.81 -8.35
CA ASP A 137 -1.65 16.30 -9.63
C ASP A 137 -2.20 15.48 -10.81
N SER A 138 -2.27 14.15 -10.64
CA SER A 138 -2.86 13.25 -11.64
C SER A 138 -4.37 13.45 -11.80
N TYR A 139 -5.07 13.81 -10.73
CA TYR A 139 -6.50 14.15 -10.76
C TYR A 139 -6.73 15.48 -11.45
N ASP A 140 -5.94 16.48 -11.11
CA ASP A 140 -6.05 17.83 -11.67
C ASP A 140 -5.74 17.83 -13.18
N ALA A 141 -4.66 17.17 -13.60
CA ALA A 141 -4.32 17.00 -15.00
C ALA A 141 -5.45 16.34 -15.82
N ALA A 142 -6.08 15.30 -15.25
CA ALA A 142 -7.19 14.62 -15.92
C ALA A 142 -8.46 15.47 -16.01
N SER A 143 -8.64 16.45 -15.13
CA SER A 143 -9.80 17.35 -15.16
C SER A 143 -9.73 18.41 -16.27
N PHE A 144 -8.53 18.79 -16.69
CA PHE A 144 -8.34 19.77 -17.77
C PHE A 144 -8.60 19.23 -19.18
N ASP A 145 -8.41 17.93 -19.39
CA ASP A 145 -8.62 17.30 -20.72
C ASP A 145 -10.09 16.92 -21.00
N THR A 146 -10.96 17.10 -20.05
CA THR A 146 -12.39 16.82 -20.20
C THR A 146 -13.21 18.11 -20.33
N GLU A 147 -12.93 18.94 -21.34
CA GLU A 147 -13.97 19.84 -21.86
C GLU A 147 -15.06 18.94 -22.46
N PHE A 148 -16.12 18.80 -21.71
CA PHE A 148 -17.34 18.16 -22.19
C PHE A 148 -17.98 19.13 -23.19
N GLU A 149 -17.52 19.12 -24.44
CA GLU A 149 -18.22 19.76 -25.53
C GLU A 149 -19.67 19.23 -25.61
N ASP A 150 -20.58 20.05 -26.09
CA ASP A 150 -22.00 19.74 -26.26
C ASP A 150 -22.19 18.32 -26.81
N ARG A 151 -22.69 17.44 -25.96
CA ARG A 151 -22.83 16.02 -26.30
C ARG A 151 -24.15 15.80 -27.00
N ASP A 152 -24.09 15.17 -28.13
CA ASP A 152 -25.26 14.65 -28.79
C ASP A 152 -25.91 13.55 -27.93
N LEU A 153 -27.18 13.72 -27.65
CA LEU A 153 -28.00 12.68 -27.04
C LEU A 153 -28.35 11.68 -28.15
N ASP A 154 -28.39 10.40 -27.83
CA ASP A 154 -28.95 9.42 -28.75
C ASP A 154 -30.47 9.63 -28.90
N GLU A 155 -31.09 8.89 -29.80
CA GLU A 155 -32.53 8.99 -30.08
C GLU A 155 -33.42 8.66 -28.85
N GLU A 156 -32.82 8.03 -27.82
CA GLU A 156 -33.46 7.67 -26.55
C GLU A 156 -33.16 8.68 -25.43
N GLY A 157 -32.35 9.72 -25.71
CA GLY A 157 -31.96 10.75 -24.74
C GLY A 157 -30.84 10.34 -23.80
N ASN A 158 -30.10 9.28 -24.11
CA ASN A 158 -28.95 8.85 -23.33
C ASN A 158 -27.67 9.52 -23.84
N ILE A 159 -26.76 9.85 -22.93
CA ILE A 159 -25.44 10.38 -23.27
C ILE A 159 -24.56 9.21 -23.75
N GLN A 160 -24.13 9.25 -25.02
CA GLN A 160 -23.15 8.29 -25.52
C GLN A 160 -21.77 8.65 -25.01
N ILE A 161 -21.19 7.78 -24.19
CA ILE A 161 -19.81 7.91 -23.68
C ILE A 161 -18.90 7.01 -24.50
N SER A 162 -17.89 7.56 -25.13
CA SER A 162 -16.86 6.76 -25.82
C SER A 162 -16.07 5.89 -24.82
N LYS A 163 -15.45 4.82 -25.31
CA LYS A 163 -14.60 3.96 -24.47
C LYS A 163 -13.43 4.72 -23.83
N SER A 164 -12.88 5.73 -24.52
CA SER A 164 -11.81 6.59 -24.00
C SER A 164 -12.32 7.45 -22.86
N GLU A 165 -13.45 8.12 -23.01
CA GLU A 165 -14.09 8.93 -21.97
C GLU A 165 -14.46 8.10 -20.76
N TYR A 166 -15.02 6.90 -20.96
CA TYR A 166 -15.30 5.98 -19.84
C TYR A 166 -14.03 5.64 -19.06
N ASN A 167 -12.91 5.39 -19.73
CA ASN A 167 -11.65 5.10 -19.07
C ASN A 167 -11.11 6.33 -18.31
N ILE A 168 -11.25 7.55 -18.86
CA ILE A 168 -10.88 8.80 -18.17
C ILE A 168 -11.74 8.99 -16.91
N LEU A 169 -13.05 8.88 -17.01
CA LEU A 169 -13.96 8.99 -15.86
C LEU A 169 -13.67 7.94 -14.79
N LYS A 170 -13.37 6.72 -15.20
CA LYS A 170 -12.97 5.65 -14.29
C LYS A 170 -11.66 5.95 -13.56
N TRP A 171 -10.67 6.46 -14.29
CA TRP A 171 -9.39 6.88 -13.72
C TRP A 171 -9.56 8.05 -12.76
N HIS A 172 -10.32 9.06 -13.15
CA HIS A 172 -10.66 10.21 -12.32
C HIS A 172 -11.34 9.82 -11.02
N SER A 173 -12.36 8.95 -11.09
CA SER A 173 -13.03 8.41 -9.92
C SER A 173 -12.09 7.62 -9.01
N TYR A 174 -11.15 6.87 -9.59
CA TYR A 174 -10.13 6.15 -8.83
C TYR A 174 -9.17 7.10 -8.11
N CYS A 175 -8.69 8.15 -8.78
CA CYS A 175 -7.82 9.15 -8.16
C CYS A 175 -8.53 9.87 -7.00
N LEU A 176 -9.75 10.33 -7.20
CA LEU A 176 -10.56 10.99 -6.17
C LEU A 176 -10.79 10.07 -4.96
N TYR A 177 -11.15 8.81 -5.21
CA TYR A 177 -11.29 7.82 -4.15
C TYR A 177 -9.99 7.68 -3.33
N LYS A 178 -8.84 7.57 -4.02
CA LYS A 178 -7.54 7.46 -3.36
C LYS A 178 -7.18 8.70 -2.55
N ILE A 179 -7.41 9.90 -3.09
CA ILE A 179 -7.17 11.18 -2.41
C ILE A 179 -7.95 11.23 -1.09
N ILE A 180 -9.25 10.91 -1.11
CA ILE A 180 -10.09 10.94 0.09
C ILE A 180 -9.59 9.97 1.16
N TYR A 181 -9.18 8.75 0.77
CA TYR A 181 -8.68 7.77 1.73
C TYR A 181 -7.30 8.12 2.28
N LEU A 182 -6.42 8.67 1.45
CA LEU A 182 -5.09 9.14 1.87
C LEU A 182 -5.22 10.33 2.82
N ASP A 183 -6.08 11.31 2.54
CA ASP A 183 -6.33 12.45 3.41
C ASP A 183 -6.80 12.01 4.81
N ARG A 184 -7.76 11.09 4.86
CA ARG A 184 -8.23 10.51 6.13
C ARG A 184 -7.11 9.80 6.88
N LEU A 185 -6.27 9.04 6.20
CA LEU A 185 -5.15 8.35 6.82
C LEU A 185 -4.07 9.32 7.29
N ILE A 186 -3.73 10.33 6.50
CA ILE A 186 -2.78 11.40 6.88
C ILE A 186 -3.27 12.10 8.16
N THR A 187 -4.55 12.49 8.20
CA THR A 187 -5.18 13.08 9.39
C THR A 187 -5.09 12.16 10.60
N HIS A 188 -5.38 10.88 10.40
CA HIS A 188 -5.30 9.86 11.45
C HIS A 188 -3.88 9.67 11.99
N ILE A 189 -2.88 9.62 11.11
CA ILE A 189 -1.46 9.51 11.49
C ILE A 189 -1.00 10.75 12.27
N LYS A 190 -1.34 11.96 11.81
CA LYS A 190 -1.04 13.21 12.51
C LYS A 190 -1.67 13.23 13.91
N ALA A 191 -2.91 12.80 14.04
CA ALA A 191 -3.59 12.72 15.35
C ALA A 191 -2.91 11.72 16.31
N ARG A 192 -2.18 10.74 15.81
CA ARG A 192 -1.37 9.79 16.60
C ARG A 192 0.07 10.24 16.82
N GLY A 193 0.40 11.49 16.53
CA GLY A 193 1.74 12.05 16.71
C GLY A 193 2.71 11.74 15.59
N GLY A 194 2.21 11.35 14.43
CA GLY A 194 3.02 11.22 13.22
C GLY A 194 3.61 12.58 12.80
N LYS A 195 4.90 12.59 12.48
CA LYS A 195 5.66 13.78 12.11
C LYS A 195 6.38 13.53 10.78
N THR A 196 6.54 14.60 10.02
CA THR A 196 7.46 14.63 8.89
C THR A 196 8.90 14.77 9.38
N TYR A 197 9.86 14.31 8.60
CA TYR A 197 11.27 14.47 8.92
C TYR A 197 11.75 15.91 8.62
N LEU A 198 11.20 16.53 7.58
CA LEU A 198 11.70 17.79 7.00
C LEU A 198 11.12 19.05 7.63
N HIS A 199 10.45 18.97 8.78
CA HIS A 199 9.84 20.17 9.40
C HIS A 199 9.94 20.16 10.91
#